data_ce00e923c13de1f72f54fc2af40224b2
#
_entry.id   ce00e923c13de1f72f54fc2af40224b2
#
_cell.length_a   1.000
_cell.length_b   1.000
_cell.length_c   1.000
_cell.angle_alpha   90.00
_cell.angle_beta   90.00
_cell.angle_gamma   90.00
#
_symmetry.space_group_name_H-M   'P 1'
#
loop_
_entity.id
_entity.type
_entity.pdbx_description
1 polymer ?
#
loop_
_entity_poly.entity_id
_entity_poly.type
_entity_poly.pdbx_seq_one_letter_code
_entity_poly.pdbx_strand_id
1 'polypeptide(L)' 'MASTVGTVKWFNAEKGYGFIEREGASDVFVHFSAIVGDGYRSLNEGQRVEFDVAPGRKGDEAQNVRVV' A
#
# COMPACT_ATOMS: atom_id res chain seq x y z
N MET A 1 -3.44 -3.87 -17.11
CA MET A 1 -4.18 -3.63 -15.89
C MET A 1 -3.92 -2.26 -15.33
N ALA A 2 -4.95 -1.62 -14.89
CA ALA A 2 -4.81 -0.27 -14.37
C ALA A 2 -4.31 -0.32 -12.93
N SER A 3 -3.28 0.43 -12.63
CA SER A 3 -2.83 0.58 -11.27
C SER A 3 -3.57 1.75 -10.62
N THR A 4 -3.60 1.74 -9.31
CA THR A 4 -4.26 2.76 -8.52
C THR A 4 -3.20 3.59 -7.83
N VAL A 5 -3.43 4.89 -7.71
CA VAL A 5 -2.54 5.77 -6.97
C VAL A 5 -3.23 6.17 -5.68
N GLY A 6 -2.49 6.13 -4.60
CA GLY A 6 -3.02 6.52 -3.29
C GLY A 6 -1.96 7.17 -2.44
N THR A 7 -2.34 7.46 -1.20
CA THR A 7 -1.45 8.09 -0.24
C THR A 7 -1.39 7.21 1.01
N VAL A 8 -0.18 6.97 1.50
CA VAL A 8 -0.02 6.17 2.71
C VAL A 8 -0.65 6.90 3.88
N LYS A 9 -1.64 6.27 4.50
CA LYS A 9 -2.32 6.84 5.64
C LYS A 9 -1.47 6.64 6.90
N TRP A 10 -0.97 5.44 7.08
CA TRP A 10 0.01 5.13 8.11
C TRP A 10 0.63 3.78 7.80
N PHE A 11 1.80 3.53 8.33
CA PHE A 11 2.49 2.27 8.14
C PHE A 11 3.32 1.98 9.38
N ASN A 12 3.21 0.76 9.90
CA ASN A 12 3.97 0.32 11.06
C ASN A 12 5.12 -0.56 10.57
N ALA A 13 6.31 0.01 10.50
CA ALA A 13 7.49 -0.70 10.00
C ALA A 13 7.87 -1.89 10.88
N GLU A 14 7.57 -1.81 12.15
CA GLU A 14 7.88 -2.86 13.09
C GLU A 14 7.02 -4.10 12.85
N LYS A 15 5.73 -3.88 12.63
CA LYS A 15 4.80 -4.96 12.36
C LYS A 15 4.69 -5.30 10.89
N GLY A 16 5.12 -4.41 10.01
CA GLY A 16 5.19 -4.65 8.59
C GLY A 16 3.89 -4.48 7.84
N TYR A 17 2.97 -3.64 8.30
CA TYR A 17 1.73 -3.40 7.58
C TYR A 17 1.22 -1.99 7.83
N GLY A 18 0.26 -1.58 7.00
CA GLY A 18 -0.36 -0.29 7.12
C GLY A 18 -1.55 -0.16 6.19
N PHE A 19 -1.95 1.06 5.95
CA PHE A 19 -3.10 1.35 5.10
C PHE A 19 -2.78 2.48 4.13
N ILE A 20 -3.32 2.34 2.93
CA ILE A 20 -3.20 3.34 1.88
C ILE A 20 -4.57 3.92 1.63
N GLU A 21 -4.66 5.24 1.65
CA GLU A 21 -5.90 5.95 1.40
C GLU A 21 -6.08 6.13 -0.10
N ARG A 22 -7.28 5.80 -0.59
CA ARG A 22 -7.65 5.99 -2.00
C ARG A 22 -8.70 7.06 -2.10
N GLU A 23 -8.60 7.86 -3.15
CA GLU A 23 -9.61 8.85 -3.44
C GLU A 23 -10.88 8.17 -3.92
N GLY A 24 -12.00 8.49 -3.30
CA GLY A 24 -13.30 7.97 -3.71
C GLY A 24 -13.58 6.53 -3.34
N ALA A 25 -12.75 5.92 -2.50
CA ALA A 25 -12.94 4.54 -2.09
C ALA A 25 -12.40 4.32 -0.69
N SER A 26 -12.63 3.13 -0.13
CA SER A 26 -12.15 2.82 1.21
C SER A 26 -10.65 2.55 1.20
N ASP A 27 -10.04 2.62 2.38
CA ASP A 27 -8.61 2.38 2.53
C ASP A 27 -8.25 0.95 2.13
N VAL A 28 -7.01 0.78 1.69
CA VAL A 28 -6.51 -0.50 1.25
C VAL A 28 -5.43 -0.96 2.22
N PHE A 29 -5.52 -2.21 2.64
CA PHE A 29 -4.51 -2.81 3.49
C PHE A 29 -3.23 -3.05 2.66
N VAL A 30 -2.07 -2.80 3.26
CA VAL A 30 -0.79 -3.07 2.61
C VAL A 30 0.14 -3.78 3.59
N HIS A 31 0.80 -4.84 3.12
CA HIS A 31 1.78 -5.59 3.88
C HIS A 31 3.15 -5.36 3.26
N PHE A 32 4.21 -5.42 4.07
CA PHE A 32 5.55 -5.13 3.56
C PHE A 32 5.95 -6.03 2.39
N SER A 33 5.43 -7.25 2.36
CA SER A 33 5.73 -8.19 1.27
C SER A 33 5.15 -7.74 -0.07
N ALA A 34 4.22 -6.81 -0.05
CA ALA A 34 3.61 -6.28 -1.28
C ALA A 34 4.37 -5.08 -1.84
N ILE A 35 5.37 -4.58 -1.11
CA ILE A 35 6.15 -3.44 -1.55
C ILE A 35 7.25 -3.91 -2.48
N VAL A 36 7.30 -3.33 -3.68
CA VAL A 36 8.30 -3.70 -4.68
C VAL A 36 9.51 -2.81 -4.53
N GLY A 37 10.69 -3.38 -4.69
CA GLY A 37 11.92 -2.62 -4.64
C GLY A 37 13.01 -3.38 -3.92
N ASP A 38 14.21 -2.83 -3.97
CA ASP A 38 15.36 -3.42 -3.33
C ASP A 38 15.54 -2.87 -1.92
N GLY A 39 16.00 -3.73 -1.02
CA GLY A 39 16.38 -3.33 0.30
C GLY A 39 15.21 -3.04 1.21
N TYR A 40 15.21 -1.86 1.76
CA TYR A 40 14.30 -1.50 2.82
C TYR A 40 12.86 -1.38 2.35
N ARG A 41 11.96 -2.13 2.97
CA ARG A 41 10.55 -2.19 2.57
C ARG A 41 9.67 -1.57 3.63
N SER A 42 9.56 -0.26 3.59
CA SER A 42 8.63 0.43 4.46
C SER A 42 8.09 1.65 3.75
N LEU A 43 7.01 2.18 4.30
CA LEU A 43 6.35 3.36 3.74
C LEU A 43 6.24 4.40 4.82
N ASN A 44 6.21 5.66 4.40
CA ASN A 44 6.05 6.78 5.32
C ASN A 44 4.68 7.40 5.14
N GLU A 45 4.13 7.90 6.22
CA GLU A 45 2.86 8.57 6.20
C GLU A 45 2.89 9.75 5.24
N GLY A 46 1.86 9.86 4.41
CA GLY A 46 1.76 10.93 3.43
C GLY A 46 2.45 10.66 2.11
N GLN A 47 3.14 9.54 1.99
CA GLN A 47 3.86 9.19 0.79
C GLN A 47 2.90 8.73 -0.31
N ARG A 48 3.14 9.17 -1.55
CA ARG A 48 2.31 8.75 -2.69
C ARG A 48 2.84 7.43 -3.23
N VAL A 49 1.93 6.52 -3.49
CA VAL A 49 2.29 5.19 -3.98
C VAL A 49 1.35 4.78 -5.11
N GLU A 50 1.86 3.90 -5.97
CA GLU A 50 1.08 3.27 -7.02
C GLU A 50 1.00 1.79 -6.72
N PHE A 51 -0.16 1.19 -6.89
CA PHE A 51 -0.35 -0.20 -6.52
C PHE A 51 -1.52 -0.81 -7.27
N ASP A 52 -1.59 -2.14 -7.24
CA ASP A 52 -2.73 -2.87 -7.77
C ASP A 52 -3.62 -3.28 -6.60
N VAL A 53 -4.92 -3.30 -6.83
CA VAL A 53 -5.87 -3.70 -5.79
C VAL A 53 -6.29 -5.15 -6.05
N ALA A 54 -6.24 -5.96 -5.02
CA ALA A 54 -6.64 -7.36 -5.09
C ALA A 54 -7.45 -7.73 -3.86
N PRO A 55 -8.35 -8.71 -3.97
CA PRO A 55 -9.10 -9.15 -2.79
C PRO A 55 -8.18 -9.85 -1.79
N GLY A 56 -8.38 -9.54 -0.53
CA GLY A 56 -7.61 -10.14 0.55
C GLY A 56 -8.53 -10.66 1.63
N ARG A 57 -7.95 -11.11 2.73
CA ARG A 57 -8.72 -11.69 3.83
C ARG A 57 -9.62 -10.70 4.54
N LYS A 58 -9.15 -9.49 4.67
CA LYS A 58 -9.89 -8.44 5.40
C LYS A 58 -10.52 -7.41 4.48
N GLY A 59 -10.53 -7.68 3.20
CA GLY A 59 -11.00 -6.74 2.20
C GLY A 59 -9.93 -6.52 1.15
N ASP A 60 -9.99 -5.41 0.47
CA ASP A 60 -9.03 -5.12 -0.58
C ASP A 60 -7.63 -4.94 -0.03
N GLU A 61 -6.65 -5.48 -0.74
CA GLU A 61 -5.24 -5.37 -0.38
C GLU A 61 -4.46 -4.76 -1.54
N ALA A 62 -3.40 -4.03 -1.20
CA ALA A 62 -2.51 -3.47 -2.20
C ALA A 62 -1.45 -4.50 -2.58
N GLN A 63 -1.16 -4.58 -3.88
CA GLN A 63 -0.14 -5.48 -4.42
C GLN A 63 0.79 -4.65 -5.30
N ASN A 64 2.03 -5.09 -5.43
CA ASN A 64 3.00 -4.41 -6.29
C ASN A 64 3.12 -2.92 -6.00
N VAL A 65 3.22 -2.59 -4.72
CA VAL A 65 3.26 -1.20 -4.25
C VAL A 65 4.59 -0.56 -4.58
N ARG A 66 4.54 0.61 -5.21
CA ARG A 66 5.74 1.38 -5.56
C ARG A 66 5.54 2.84 -5.18
N VAL A 67 6.61 3.46 -4.72
CA VAL A 67 6.59 4.89 -4.43
C VAL A 67 6.70 5.66 -5.75
N VAL A 68 5.85 6.64 -5.92
CA VAL A 68 5.87 7.47 -7.14
C VAL A 68 6.33 8.89 -6.84
#